data_10a9b0bd9ff89a3fb35b572981c7e6e6
#
_entry.id   10a9b0bd9ff89a3fb35b572981c7e6e6
#
_cell.length_a   1.000
_cell.length_b   1.000
_cell.length_c   1.000
_cell.angle_alpha   90.00
_cell.angle_beta   90.00
_cell.angle_gamma   90.00
#
_symmetry.space_group_name_H-M   'P 1'
#
loop_
_entity.id
_entity.type
_entity.pdbx_description
1 polymer ?
#
loop_
_entity_poly.entity_id
_entity_poly.type
_entity_poly.pdbx_seq_one_letter_code
_entity_poly.pdbx_strand_id
1 'polypeptide(L)'
;MSHLMHILITRRLADTQDDDIIVGRVYVLTDRDGRVRYAGQTRDTEEARMRNHANQARHDSTSSPLYRLIASTGGIDGWNIRTIRTLAYDATRLPDALLACEGETMDHLRQAGYDLVNHNRPICADEAQRARMKRWRDEHPGYMAAKAREHRQRRRVLREQETAAAVVPQQA
;
A
#
# COMPACT_ATOMS: atom_id res chain seq x y z
N MET A 1 -2.11 -22.55 -22.76
CA MET A 1 -2.24 -22.97 -21.35
C MET A 1 -1.14 -22.27 -20.57
N SER A 2 -1.47 -21.16 -19.90
CA SER A 2 -0.48 -20.32 -19.23
C SER A 2 -0.45 -20.68 -17.74
N HIS A 3 0.67 -21.28 -17.32
CA HIS A 3 0.95 -21.57 -15.91
C HIS A 3 1.20 -20.25 -15.18
N LEU A 4 0.19 -19.74 -14.50
CA LEU A 4 0.39 -18.68 -13.50
C LEU A 4 1.05 -19.34 -12.27
N MET A 5 2.36 -19.12 -12.16
CA MET A 5 3.15 -19.52 -10.99
C MET A 5 2.58 -18.91 -9.71
N HIS A 6 2.16 -19.77 -8.80
CA HIS A 6 1.92 -19.40 -7.40
C HIS A 6 3.28 -19.07 -6.76
N ILE A 7 3.58 -17.81 -6.61
CA ILE A 7 4.74 -17.38 -5.81
C ILE A 7 4.27 -17.21 -4.37
N LEU A 8 4.46 -18.24 -3.57
CA LEU A 8 4.39 -18.18 -2.11
C LEU A 8 5.67 -17.47 -1.62
N ILE A 9 5.56 -16.20 -1.28
CA ILE A 9 6.62 -15.51 -0.52
C ILE A 9 6.36 -15.76 0.96
N THR A 10 6.91 -16.88 1.46
CA THR A 10 7.01 -17.11 2.90
C THR A 10 8.25 -16.38 3.42
N ARG A 11 8.11 -15.15 3.90
CA ARG A 11 9.14 -14.51 4.72
C ARG A 11 8.99 -15.05 6.14
N ARG A 12 10.06 -15.66 6.68
CA ARG A 12 10.16 -16.11 8.07
C ARG A 12 9.87 -14.94 9.02
N LEU A 13 8.78 -15.08 9.76
CA LEU A 13 8.46 -14.26 10.93
C LEU A 13 9.28 -14.78 12.10
N ALA A 14 10.30 -14.03 12.51
CA ALA A 14 10.95 -14.22 13.79
C ALA A 14 10.25 -13.29 14.81
N ASP A 15 9.80 -13.88 15.92
CA ASP A 15 9.40 -13.25 17.18
C ASP A 15 8.30 -12.16 17.14
N THR A 16 7.09 -12.51 16.70
CA THR A 16 5.86 -11.80 17.12
C THR A 16 4.87 -12.82 17.68
N GLN A 17 4.23 -12.48 18.78
CA GLN A 17 3.12 -13.27 19.32
C GLN A 17 2.07 -13.45 18.23
N ASP A 18 1.60 -14.68 18.05
CA ASP A 18 0.76 -15.15 16.91
C ASP A 18 -0.60 -14.44 16.78
N ASP A 19 -0.99 -13.63 17.78
CA ASP A 19 -2.33 -13.04 17.89
C ASP A 19 -2.57 -11.77 17.04
N ASP A 20 -1.52 -11.19 16.44
CA ASP A 20 -1.62 -9.92 15.72
C ASP A 20 -1.46 -10.03 14.20
N ILE A 21 -1.37 -11.25 13.65
CA ILE A 21 -1.19 -11.44 12.21
C ILE A 21 -2.53 -11.38 11.48
N ILE A 22 -2.67 -10.39 10.61
CA ILE A 22 -3.83 -10.21 9.76
C ILE A 22 -3.50 -10.65 8.33
N VAL A 23 -4.43 -11.36 7.71
CA VAL A 23 -4.31 -11.83 6.33
C VAL A 23 -5.03 -10.85 5.40
N GLY A 24 -4.34 -10.45 4.34
CA GLY A 24 -4.91 -9.68 3.24
C GLY A 24 -4.68 -10.38 1.90
N ARG A 25 -5.48 -10.03 0.91
CA ARG A 25 -5.47 -10.64 -0.41
C ARG A 25 -5.44 -9.58 -1.49
N VAL A 26 -4.67 -9.83 -2.54
CA VAL A 26 -4.78 -9.12 -3.81
C VAL A 26 -5.48 -10.03 -4.79
N TYR A 27 -6.54 -9.54 -5.42
CA TYR A 27 -7.41 -10.29 -6.30
C TYR A 27 -7.59 -9.60 -7.65
N VAL A 28 -8.08 -10.37 -8.60
CA VAL A 28 -8.55 -9.86 -9.89
C VAL A 28 -10.03 -10.18 -10.07
N LEU A 29 -10.73 -9.28 -10.79
CA LEU A 29 -12.06 -9.57 -11.32
C LEU A 29 -11.97 -9.85 -12.81
N THR A 30 -12.60 -10.91 -13.23
CA THR A 30 -12.78 -11.27 -14.64
C THR A 30 -14.24 -11.08 -15.04
N ASP A 31 -14.46 -10.55 -16.24
CA ASP A 31 -15.77 -10.43 -16.83
C ASP A 31 -16.31 -11.79 -17.33
N ARG A 32 -17.51 -11.78 -17.91
CA ARG A 32 -18.18 -12.98 -18.47
C ARG A 32 -17.38 -13.68 -19.57
N ASP A 33 -16.56 -12.91 -20.29
CA ASP A 33 -15.69 -13.43 -21.35
C ASP A 33 -14.38 -14.00 -20.80
N GLY A 34 -14.18 -14.00 -19.47
CA GLY A 34 -12.96 -14.42 -18.79
C GLY A 34 -11.80 -13.43 -18.90
N ARG A 35 -12.07 -12.18 -19.31
CA ARG A 35 -11.05 -11.13 -19.40
C ARG A 35 -10.84 -10.51 -18.04
N VAL A 36 -9.59 -10.36 -17.63
CA VAL A 36 -9.24 -9.61 -16.41
C VAL A 36 -9.51 -8.13 -16.65
N ARG A 37 -10.41 -7.55 -15.83
CA ARG A 37 -10.86 -6.15 -15.97
C ARG A 37 -10.47 -5.25 -14.80
N TYR A 38 -10.16 -5.85 -13.66
CA TYR A 38 -9.86 -5.10 -12.43
C TYR A 38 -8.90 -5.88 -11.55
N ALA A 39 -8.02 -5.18 -10.86
CA ALA A 39 -7.23 -5.68 -9.74
C ALA A 39 -7.58 -4.88 -8.48
N GLY A 40 -7.58 -5.52 -7.32
CA GLY A 40 -7.90 -4.88 -6.06
C GLY A 40 -7.36 -5.66 -4.88
N GLN A 41 -7.51 -5.09 -3.69
CA GLN A 41 -7.10 -5.73 -2.44
C GLN A 41 -8.27 -5.82 -1.46
N THR A 42 -8.19 -6.77 -0.53
CA THR A 42 -9.19 -6.96 0.52
C THR A 42 -8.58 -7.69 1.71
N ARG A 43 -9.20 -7.53 2.89
CA ARG A 43 -8.99 -8.38 4.06
C ARG A 43 -10.08 -9.44 4.19
N ASP A 44 -11.15 -9.31 3.42
CA ASP A 44 -12.27 -10.22 3.42
C ASP A 44 -11.98 -11.48 2.58
N THR A 45 -12.89 -12.45 2.67
CA THR A 45 -12.91 -13.60 1.74
C THR A 45 -13.34 -13.15 0.34
N GLU A 46 -13.06 -13.99 -0.67
CA GLU A 46 -13.49 -13.74 -2.05
C GLU A 46 -15.01 -13.56 -2.15
N GLU A 47 -15.77 -14.41 -1.47
CA GLU A 47 -17.23 -14.37 -1.48
C GLU A 47 -17.78 -13.10 -0.83
N ALA A 48 -17.21 -12.69 0.30
CA ALA A 48 -17.61 -11.45 0.97
C ALA A 48 -17.28 -10.23 0.10
N ARG A 49 -16.09 -10.24 -0.51
CA ARG A 49 -15.68 -9.15 -1.42
C ARG A 49 -16.53 -9.09 -2.67
N MET A 50 -16.87 -10.25 -3.25
CA MET A 50 -17.74 -10.32 -4.43
C MET A 50 -19.14 -9.81 -4.11
N ARG A 51 -19.71 -10.17 -2.96
CA ARG A 51 -21.00 -9.59 -2.49
C ARG A 51 -20.94 -8.08 -2.35
N ASN A 52 -19.82 -7.54 -1.84
CA ASN A 52 -19.63 -6.10 -1.73
C ASN A 52 -19.63 -5.43 -3.11
N HIS A 53 -18.94 -6.01 -4.09
CA HIS A 53 -18.97 -5.52 -5.46
C HIS A 53 -20.38 -5.58 -6.08
N ALA A 54 -21.11 -6.68 -5.87
CA ALA A 54 -22.49 -6.82 -6.33
C ALA A 54 -23.41 -5.75 -5.72
N ASN A 55 -23.30 -5.50 -4.42
CA ASN A 55 -24.09 -4.47 -3.75
C ASN A 55 -23.75 -3.06 -4.26
N GLN A 56 -22.47 -2.73 -4.39
CA GLN A 56 -22.05 -1.43 -4.90
C GLN A 56 -22.50 -1.22 -6.37
N ALA A 57 -22.40 -2.25 -7.20
CA ALA A 57 -22.87 -2.16 -8.59
C ALA A 57 -24.38 -1.92 -8.71
N ARG A 58 -25.19 -2.41 -7.74
CA ARG A 58 -26.64 -2.19 -7.72
C ARG A 58 -27.02 -0.80 -7.22
N HIS A 59 -26.32 -0.32 -6.18
CA HIS A 59 -26.70 0.92 -5.48
C HIS A 59 -25.99 2.16 -6.01
N ASP A 60 -24.81 2.01 -6.60
CA ASP A 60 -23.98 3.12 -7.06
C ASP A 60 -23.22 2.76 -8.34
N SER A 61 -23.97 2.43 -9.38
CA SER A 61 -23.40 2.05 -10.70
C SER A 61 -22.61 3.17 -11.38
N THR A 62 -22.66 4.40 -10.87
CA THR A 62 -21.99 5.57 -11.48
C THR A 62 -20.69 5.97 -10.78
N SER A 63 -20.45 5.52 -9.55
CA SER A 63 -19.35 5.99 -8.69
C SER A 63 -17.95 5.64 -9.22
N SER A 64 -17.81 4.50 -9.90
CA SER A 64 -16.53 4.08 -10.39
C SER A 64 -16.58 3.47 -11.80
N PRO A 65 -15.46 3.48 -12.56
CA PRO A 65 -15.38 2.82 -13.85
C PRO A 65 -15.75 1.33 -13.79
N LEU A 66 -15.37 0.64 -12.70
CA LEU A 66 -15.71 -0.76 -12.48
C LEU A 66 -17.22 -0.97 -12.42
N TYR A 67 -17.93 -0.19 -11.61
CA TYR A 67 -19.36 -0.38 -11.42
C TYR A 67 -20.17 0.05 -12.65
N ARG A 68 -19.70 1.05 -13.39
CA ARG A 68 -20.24 1.38 -14.72
C ARG A 68 -20.10 0.22 -15.69
N LEU A 69 -18.93 -0.42 -15.74
CA LEU A 69 -18.70 -1.58 -16.59
C LEU A 69 -19.59 -2.76 -16.19
N ILE A 70 -19.66 -3.10 -14.89
CA ILE A 70 -20.53 -4.16 -14.39
C ILE A 70 -21.98 -3.90 -14.77
N ALA A 71 -22.47 -2.68 -14.57
CA ALA A 71 -23.85 -2.31 -14.93
C ALA A 71 -24.11 -2.41 -16.44
N SER A 72 -23.18 -1.94 -17.27
CA SER A 72 -23.30 -1.99 -18.74
C SER A 72 -23.26 -3.42 -19.31
N THR A 73 -22.69 -4.36 -18.58
CA THR A 73 -22.64 -5.79 -18.95
C THR A 73 -23.78 -6.61 -18.36
N GLY A 74 -24.80 -5.96 -17.80
CA GLY A 74 -26.00 -6.61 -17.25
C GLY A 74 -25.84 -7.09 -15.80
N GLY A 75 -24.93 -6.48 -15.04
CA GLY A 75 -24.74 -6.75 -13.62
C GLY A 75 -23.57 -7.70 -13.33
N ILE A 76 -23.47 -8.11 -12.07
CA ILE A 76 -22.33 -8.89 -11.54
C ILE A 76 -22.37 -10.38 -11.95
N ASP A 77 -23.51 -10.86 -12.44
CA ASP A 77 -23.66 -12.27 -12.80
C ASP A 77 -22.73 -12.65 -13.94
N GLY A 78 -21.99 -13.73 -13.77
CA GLY A 78 -20.96 -14.18 -14.72
C GLY A 78 -19.60 -13.53 -14.52
N TRP A 79 -19.48 -12.55 -13.61
CA TRP A 79 -18.18 -12.08 -13.15
C TRP A 79 -17.60 -13.05 -12.13
N ASN A 80 -16.28 -13.17 -12.10
CA ASN A 80 -15.55 -14.02 -11.16
C ASN A 80 -14.47 -13.21 -10.43
N ILE A 81 -14.29 -13.53 -9.15
CA ILE A 81 -13.18 -13.05 -8.34
C ILE A 81 -12.16 -14.17 -8.15
N ARG A 82 -10.89 -13.84 -8.18
CA ARG A 82 -9.81 -14.77 -7.89
C ARG A 82 -8.67 -14.09 -7.16
N THR A 83 -8.30 -14.61 -6.01
CA THR A 83 -7.10 -14.21 -5.29
C THR A 83 -5.86 -14.66 -6.08
N ILE A 84 -4.94 -13.73 -6.28
CA ILE A 84 -3.66 -13.99 -6.97
C ILE A 84 -2.47 -13.89 -6.01
N ARG A 85 -2.60 -13.16 -4.90
CA ARG A 85 -1.59 -13.08 -3.83
C ARG A 85 -2.28 -13.03 -2.48
N THR A 86 -1.67 -13.68 -1.49
CA THR A 86 -2.06 -13.60 -0.08
C THR A 86 -0.86 -13.07 0.70
N LEU A 87 -1.12 -12.12 1.59
CA LEU A 87 -0.14 -11.45 2.42
C LEU A 87 -0.55 -11.64 3.88
N ALA A 88 0.44 -11.87 4.76
CA ALA A 88 0.25 -11.96 6.19
C ALA A 88 1.25 -11.02 6.87
N TYR A 89 0.75 -10.03 7.58
CA TYR A 89 1.52 -9.01 8.28
C TYR A 89 0.81 -8.60 9.56
N ASP A 90 1.51 -7.90 10.43
CA ASP A 90 0.86 -7.18 11.53
C ASP A 90 -0.12 -6.11 11.01
N ALA A 91 -1.04 -5.70 11.86
CA ALA A 91 -2.13 -4.77 11.52
C ALA A 91 -1.63 -3.41 11.00
N THR A 92 -0.42 -3.01 11.37
CA THR A 92 0.15 -1.70 11.01
C THR A 92 0.78 -1.71 9.62
N ARG A 93 1.39 -2.82 9.21
CA ARG A 93 2.11 -2.96 7.94
C ARG A 93 1.25 -3.50 6.81
N LEU A 94 0.20 -4.28 7.14
CA LEU A 94 -0.63 -4.92 6.13
C LEU A 94 -1.26 -3.94 5.14
N PRO A 95 -1.79 -2.76 5.54
CA PRO A 95 -2.39 -1.82 4.58
C PRO A 95 -1.42 -1.36 3.50
N ASP A 96 -0.21 -0.97 3.88
CA ASP A 96 0.80 -0.49 2.92
C ASP A 96 1.33 -1.62 2.05
N ALA A 97 1.53 -2.81 2.63
CA ALA A 97 1.94 -4.00 1.89
C ALA A 97 0.88 -4.42 0.84
N LEU A 98 -0.41 -4.34 1.19
CA LEU A 98 -1.51 -4.62 0.26
C LEU A 98 -1.56 -3.60 -0.88
N LEU A 99 -1.44 -2.30 -0.58
CA LEU A 99 -1.43 -1.23 -1.60
C LEU A 99 -0.24 -1.38 -2.56
N ALA A 100 0.95 -1.67 -2.03
CA ALA A 100 2.14 -1.91 -2.84
C ALA A 100 1.95 -3.13 -3.76
N CYS A 101 1.46 -4.24 -3.19
CA CYS A 101 1.24 -5.48 -3.93
C CYS A 101 0.13 -5.34 -4.99
N GLU A 102 -0.95 -4.59 -4.70
CA GLU A 102 -1.99 -4.24 -5.69
C GLU A 102 -1.38 -3.44 -6.84
N GLY A 103 -0.57 -2.40 -6.53
CA GLY A 103 0.09 -1.57 -7.53
C GLY A 103 1.00 -2.38 -8.45
N GLU A 104 1.87 -3.24 -7.89
CA GLU A 104 2.73 -4.14 -8.67
C GLU A 104 1.91 -5.09 -9.56
N THR A 105 0.80 -5.60 -9.03
CA THR A 105 -0.10 -6.48 -9.78
C THR A 105 -0.72 -5.76 -10.98
N MET A 106 -1.20 -4.52 -10.78
CA MET A 106 -1.74 -3.72 -11.88
C MET A 106 -0.69 -3.45 -12.95
N ASP A 107 0.55 -3.13 -12.55
CA ASP A 107 1.64 -2.88 -13.49
C ASP A 107 1.96 -4.13 -14.31
N HIS A 108 2.06 -5.30 -13.67
CA HIS A 108 2.28 -6.57 -14.37
C HIS A 108 1.16 -6.93 -15.35
N LEU A 109 -0.10 -6.74 -14.94
CA LEU A 109 -1.25 -7.03 -15.80
C LEU A 109 -1.27 -6.10 -17.02
N ARG A 110 -0.99 -4.80 -16.84
CA ARG A 110 -0.89 -3.85 -17.96
C ARG A 110 0.25 -4.17 -18.91
N GLN A 111 1.44 -4.51 -18.38
CA GLN A 111 2.57 -4.95 -19.20
C GLN A 111 2.25 -6.21 -20.00
N ALA A 112 1.41 -7.10 -19.45
CA ALA A 112 0.91 -8.28 -20.14
C ALA A 112 -0.24 -7.98 -21.13
N GLY A 113 -0.63 -6.71 -21.30
CA GLY A 113 -1.64 -6.27 -22.27
C GLY A 113 -3.08 -6.34 -21.78
N TYR A 114 -3.32 -6.54 -20.48
CA TYR A 114 -4.69 -6.51 -19.94
C TYR A 114 -5.23 -5.08 -19.84
N ASP A 115 -6.47 -4.91 -20.30
CA ASP A 115 -7.21 -3.64 -20.24
C ASP A 115 -7.97 -3.53 -18.90
N LEU A 116 -7.33 -2.94 -17.91
CA LEU A 116 -7.88 -2.74 -16.58
C LEU A 116 -8.71 -1.45 -16.50
N VAL A 117 -9.88 -1.51 -15.87
CA VAL A 117 -10.74 -0.34 -15.64
C VAL A 117 -10.30 0.54 -14.48
N ASN A 118 -9.48 0.06 -13.56
CA ASN A 118 -8.88 0.89 -12.53
C ASN A 118 -7.61 1.55 -13.08
N HIS A 119 -7.73 2.81 -13.47
CA HIS A 119 -6.65 3.56 -14.10
C HIS A 119 -5.57 4.01 -13.12
N ASN A 120 -5.95 4.35 -11.89
CA ASN A 120 -5.03 4.84 -10.89
C ASN A 120 -4.32 3.68 -10.19
N ARG A 121 -2.99 3.68 -10.25
CA ARG A 121 -2.16 2.80 -9.43
C ARG A 121 -2.28 3.22 -7.96
N PRO A 122 -2.59 2.32 -7.03
CA PRO A 122 -2.53 2.64 -5.63
C PRO A 122 -1.08 2.94 -5.22
N ILE A 123 -0.92 3.96 -4.38
CA ILE A 123 0.37 4.40 -3.86
C ILE A 123 0.32 4.18 -2.35
N CYS A 124 1.26 3.41 -1.79
CA CYS A 124 1.35 3.24 -0.35
C CYS A 124 1.77 4.55 0.33
N ALA A 125 1.42 4.70 1.63
CA ALA A 125 1.70 5.91 2.38
C ALA A 125 3.18 6.29 2.36
N ASP A 126 4.06 5.32 2.49
CA ASP A 126 5.52 5.51 2.42
C ASP A 126 5.99 6.06 1.06
N GLU A 127 5.45 5.57 -0.03
CA GLU A 127 5.80 6.01 -1.38
C GLU A 127 5.29 7.44 -1.63
N ALA A 128 4.05 7.72 -1.22
CA ALA A 128 3.46 9.05 -1.28
C ALA A 128 4.25 10.06 -0.43
N GLN A 129 4.65 9.66 0.77
CA GLN A 129 5.46 10.48 1.66
C GLN A 129 6.85 10.75 1.09
N ARG A 130 7.52 9.72 0.53
CA ARG A 130 8.84 9.88 -0.13
C ARG A 130 8.75 10.81 -1.34
N ALA A 131 7.71 10.66 -2.18
CA ALA A 131 7.48 11.53 -3.33
C ALA A 131 7.22 12.98 -2.92
N ARG A 132 6.40 13.19 -1.86
CA ARG A 132 6.15 14.52 -1.28
C ARG A 132 7.42 15.14 -0.69
N MET A 133 8.20 14.37 0.06
CA MET A 133 9.45 14.82 0.66
C MET A 133 10.51 15.12 -0.40
N LYS A 134 10.54 14.34 -1.50
CA LYS A 134 11.43 14.61 -2.63
C LYS A 134 11.08 15.95 -3.27
N ARG A 135 9.81 16.17 -3.65
CA ARG A 135 9.35 17.45 -4.23
C ARG A 135 9.67 18.61 -3.31
N TRP A 136 9.33 18.48 -2.03
CA TRP A 136 9.61 19.53 -1.06
C TRP A 136 11.11 19.89 -0.97
N ARG A 137 12.02 18.88 -1.00
CA ARG A 137 13.48 19.12 -1.02
C ARG A 137 13.94 19.83 -2.30
N ASP A 138 13.36 19.45 -3.44
CA ASP A 138 13.68 20.05 -4.74
C ASP A 138 13.24 21.52 -4.79
N GLU A 139 12.11 21.85 -4.14
CA GLU A 139 11.58 23.21 -4.01
C GLU A 139 12.33 24.06 -2.96
N HIS A 140 13.02 23.43 -1.99
CA HIS A 140 13.72 24.11 -0.90
C HIS A 140 15.20 23.71 -0.83
N PRO A 141 16.01 24.05 -1.85
CA PRO A 141 17.42 23.71 -1.88
C PRO A 141 18.14 24.41 -0.72
N GLY A 142 18.96 23.66 0.04
CA GLY A 142 19.71 24.19 1.17
C GLY A 142 19.01 24.14 2.53
N TYR A 143 17.68 23.93 2.60
CA TYR A 143 16.97 23.85 3.88
C TYR A 143 17.52 22.74 4.78
N MET A 144 17.77 21.54 4.25
CA MET A 144 18.32 20.44 5.04
C MET A 144 19.73 20.74 5.57
N ALA A 145 20.54 21.44 4.78
CA ALA A 145 21.87 21.88 5.21
C ALA A 145 21.78 22.92 6.33
N ALA A 146 20.84 23.86 6.24
CA ALA A 146 20.59 24.86 7.28
C ALA A 146 20.11 24.19 8.58
N LYS A 147 19.15 23.28 8.52
CA LYS A 147 18.67 22.51 9.69
C LYS A 147 19.76 21.65 10.31
N ALA A 148 20.61 21.02 9.52
CA ALA A 148 21.74 20.25 10.03
C ALA A 148 22.79 21.14 10.74
N ARG A 149 23.01 22.38 10.26
CA ARG A 149 23.87 23.36 10.95
C ARG A 149 23.27 23.77 12.29
N GLU A 150 21.98 24.14 12.30
CA GLU A 150 21.24 24.49 13.51
C GLU A 150 21.31 23.38 14.57
N HIS A 151 21.06 22.13 14.16
CA HIS A 151 21.15 20.98 15.06
C HIS A 151 22.56 20.75 15.62
N ARG A 152 23.59 20.88 14.79
CA ARG A 152 24.99 20.79 15.25
C ARG A 152 25.33 21.89 16.25
N GLN A 153 24.87 23.10 16.00
CA GLN A 153 25.10 24.24 16.90
C GLN A 153 24.40 24.01 18.24
N ARG A 154 23.14 23.58 18.26
CA ARG A 154 22.42 23.23 19.50
C ARG A 154 23.14 22.15 20.30
N ARG A 155 23.61 21.08 19.64
CA ARG A 155 24.36 20.02 20.31
C ARG A 155 25.70 20.50 20.87
N ARG A 156 26.36 21.45 20.21
CA ARG A 156 27.60 22.02 20.70
C ARG A 156 27.35 22.85 21.98
N VAL A 157 26.35 23.74 21.98
CA VAL A 157 25.96 24.53 23.13
C VAL A 157 25.59 23.65 24.33
N LEU A 158 24.79 22.59 24.10
CA LEU A 158 24.47 21.64 25.18
C LEU A 158 25.71 20.98 25.79
N ARG A 159 26.64 20.54 24.98
CA ARG A 159 27.90 19.95 25.47
C ARG A 159 28.75 20.96 26.25
N GLU A 160 28.83 22.24 25.80
CA GLU A 160 29.56 23.30 26.50
C GLU A 160 28.92 23.57 27.86
N GLN A 161 27.57 23.53 27.96
CA GLN A 161 26.86 23.70 29.24
C GLN A 161 27.06 22.49 30.18
N GLU A 162 27.01 21.28 29.67
CA GLU A 162 27.29 20.06 30.44
C GLU A 162 28.72 20.07 31.00
N THR A 163 29.69 20.50 30.17
CA THR A 163 31.11 20.58 30.59
C THR A 163 31.31 21.65 31.64
N ALA A 164 30.65 22.81 31.48
CA ALA A 164 30.73 23.89 32.45
C ALA A 164 30.08 23.52 33.80
N ALA A 165 28.96 22.78 33.76
CA ALA A 165 28.29 22.28 34.97
C ALA A 165 29.13 21.23 35.74
N ALA A 166 29.94 20.41 35.00
CA ALA A 166 30.82 19.41 35.60
C ALA A 166 32.06 19.96 36.26
N VAL A 167 32.41 21.24 35.97
CA VAL A 167 33.63 21.92 36.50
C VAL A 167 33.34 22.71 37.81
N VAL A 168 32.09 22.77 38.29
CA VAL A 168 31.81 23.42 39.57
C VAL A 168 32.34 22.55 40.71
N PRO A 169 33.42 23.01 41.45
CA PRO A 169 33.97 22.22 42.56
C PRO A 169 32.91 22.19 43.67
N GLN A 170 32.66 21.00 44.21
CA GLN A 170 31.98 20.85 45.51
C GLN A 170 32.88 21.45 46.57
N GLN A 171 32.65 22.71 46.87
CA GLN A 171 33.24 23.27 48.11
C GLN A 171 32.36 22.80 49.25
N ALA A 172 32.89 21.82 49.98
CA ALA A 172 32.40 21.39 51.29
C ALA A 172 33.08 22.23 52.37
#